data_55fb851312a180d29d3f309cc42d2f20
#
_entry.id   55fb851312a180d29d3f309cc42d2f20
#
_cell.length_a   1.000
_cell.length_b   1.000
_cell.length_c   1.000
_cell.angle_alpha   90.00
_cell.angle_beta   90.00
_cell.angle_gamma   90.00
#
_symmetry.space_group_name_H-M   'P 1'
#
loop_
_entity.id
_entity.type
_entity.pdbx_description
1 polymer ?
#
loop_
_entity_poly.entity_id
_entity_poly.type
_entity_poly.pdbx_seq_one_letter_code
_entity_poly.pdbx_strand_id
1 'polypeptide(L)'
;KRMSIKVLGPDVNESFYKFTVNNDNAIRFGMGAVKGVGSGAVKTIIEGRQEKKYKSIFDLTKTIDLRSANKKAFDSLVYAGGFDSFEGVNRAQYLQDNGDGITFVEKALKFGAKFQENKNSAQVSLFENSDEIQLQEPQVPPCEPWPTLEELKLAKEVVGIYISGHPLDDFQTPLKHFFNAPLEVLKDLNQLLNKELRIGGIIGEVEHRISKNGKGWASFSVEDYTDSYEFRIFGEEYLKFKHFLFENNFVYMR
;
A
#
# COMPACT_ATOMS: atom_id res chain seq x y z
N LYS A 1 0.46 -13.16 12.60
CA LYS A 1 -0.83 -13.71 13.08
C LYS A 1 -0.66 -14.86 14.11
N ARG A 2 0.44 -15.66 14.09
CA ARG A 2 0.66 -16.77 15.07
C ARG A 2 0.66 -16.31 16.54
N MET A 3 1.06 -15.09 16.85
CA MET A 3 1.18 -14.58 18.21
C MET A 3 0.04 -13.64 18.63
N SER A 4 -0.99 -13.49 17.82
CA SER A 4 -2.12 -12.57 18.03
C SER A 4 -1.71 -11.11 18.31
N ILE A 5 -0.51 -10.71 17.90
CA ILE A 5 -0.04 -9.33 18.04
C ILE A 5 -0.63 -8.49 16.91
N LYS A 6 -1.29 -7.40 17.26
CA LYS A 6 -1.83 -6.44 16.31
C LYS A 6 -0.68 -5.66 15.66
N VAL A 7 -0.67 -5.61 14.33
CA VAL A 7 0.25 -4.78 13.55
C VAL A 7 -0.57 -3.67 12.89
N LEU A 8 -0.13 -2.44 13.08
CA LEU A 8 -0.74 -1.24 12.52
C LEU A 8 0.10 -0.72 11.37
N GLY A 9 -0.54 -0.21 10.32
CA GLY A 9 0.12 0.42 9.19
C GLY A 9 1.01 1.60 9.57
N PRO A 10 1.82 2.11 8.64
CA PRO A 10 2.55 3.35 8.87
C PRO A 10 1.56 4.51 9.06
N ASP A 11 1.96 5.52 9.82
CA ASP A 11 1.20 6.74 10.07
C ASP A 11 2.17 7.90 10.29
N VAL A 12 1.98 9.01 9.59
CA VAL A 12 2.88 10.16 9.68
C VAL A 12 2.87 10.82 11.06
N ASN A 13 1.80 10.65 11.84
CA ASN A 13 1.66 11.17 13.17
C ASN A 13 2.21 10.25 14.28
N GLU A 14 2.41 8.94 13.98
CA GLU A 14 2.78 7.97 15.01
C GLU A 14 4.05 7.20 14.69
N SER A 15 4.29 6.86 13.40
CA SER A 15 5.40 6.00 13.02
C SER A 15 6.76 6.68 13.16
N PHE A 16 7.74 5.91 13.56
CA PHE A 16 9.15 6.27 13.51
C PHE A 16 9.82 5.64 12.29
N TYR A 17 11.15 5.80 12.17
CA TYR A 17 11.90 5.17 11.11
C TYR A 17 11.83 3.63 11.19
N LYS A 18 12.03 3.09 12.39
CA LYS A 18 11.92 1.66 12.70
C LYS A 18 10.53 1.32 13.25
N PHE A 19 10.21 0.04 13.26
CA PHE A 19 9.04 -0.48 13.97
C PHE A 19 9.08 -0.13 15.45
N THR A 20 7.95 0.21 16.02
CA THR A 20 7.81 0.53 17.45
C THR A 20 6.59 -0.15 18.04
N VAL A 21 6.58 -0.34 19.35
CA VAL A 21 5.39 -0.79 20.07
C VAL A 21 4.69 0.47 20.60
N ASN A 22 3.41 0.61 20.30
CA ASN A 22 2.60 1.72 20.79
C ASN A 22 2.01 1.43 22.19
N ASN A 23 1.28 2.39 22.76
CA ASN A 23 0.69 2.28 24.11
C ASN A 23 -0.36 1.16 24.23
N ASP A 24 -0.92 0.69 23.10
CA ASP A 24 -1.90 -0.42 23.04
C ASP A 24 -1.22 -1.78 22.86
N ASN A 25 0.10 -1.87 23.04
CA ASN A 25 0.91 -3.06 22.77
C ASN A 25 0.80 -3.59 21.31
N ALA A 26 0.42 -2.73 20.37
CA ALA A 26 0.43 -3.04 18.96
C ALA A 26 1.77 -2.63 18.32
N ILE A 27 2.24 -3.39 17.34
CA ILE A 27 3.41 -3.02 16.55
C ILE A 27 2.98 -1.98 15.51
N ARG A 28 3.54 -0.77 15.58
CA ARG A 28 3.39 0.27 14.55
C ARG A 28 4.48 0.08 13.49
N PHE A 29 4.07 0.02 12.23
CA PHE A 29 4.98 -0.13 11.08
C PHE A 29 5.87 1.11 10.94
N GLY A 30 7.17 0.89 10.75
CA GLY A 30 8.14 1.97 10.57
C GLY A 30 8.06 2.59 9.18
N MET A 31 8.03 3.92 9.06
CA MET A 31 8.03 4.60 7.76
C MET A 31 9.26 4.27 6.90
N GLY A 32 10.41 3.99 7.53
CA GLY A 32 11.64 3.62 6.82
C GLY A 32 11.60 2.25 6.15
N ALA A 33 10.60 1.42 6.45
CA ALA A 33 10.37 0.13 5.80
C ALA A 33 9.41 0.24 4.60
N VAL A 34 8.83 1.42 4.36
CA VAL A 34 7.98 1.68 3.18
C VAL A 34 8.89 1.95 1.98
N LYS A 35 8.75 1.17 0.91
CA LYS A 35 9.52 1.31 -0.33
C LYS A 35 9.30 2.71 -0.93
N GLY A 36 10.38 3.43 -1.19
CA GLY A 36 10.33 4.78 -1.74
C GLY A 36 10.34 5.89 -0.70
N VAL A 37 10.27 5.57 0.60
CA VAL A 37 10.37 6.54 1.70
C VAL A 37 11.79 6.54 2.25
N GLY A 38 12.56 7.57 1.92
CA GLY A 38 13.94 7.72 2.36
C GLY A 38 14.08 8.19 3.82
N SER A 39 15.24 7.98 4.40
CA SER A 39 15.55 8.40 5.79
C SER A 39 15.39 9.91 6.02
N GLY A 40 15.73 10.73 5.01
CA GLY A 40 15.55 12.18 5.06
C GLY A 40 14.06 12.57 5.19
N ALA A 41 13.19 11.94 4.39
CA ALA A 41 11.75 12.16 4.48
C ALA A 41 11.19 11.78 5.85
N VAL A 42 11.58 10.61 6.36
CA VAL A 42 11.14 10.17 7.70
C VAL A 42 11.61 11.13 8.79
N LYS A 43 12.88 11.57 8.70
CA LYS A 43 13.46 12.51 9.68
C LYS A 43 12.67 13.80 9.75
N THR A 44 12.44 14.45 8.61
CA THR A 44 11.72 15.74 8.58
C THR A 44 10.27 15.62 9.01
N ILE A 45 9.58 14.48 8.69
CA ILE A 45 8.23 14.20 9.17
C ILE A 45 8.19 14.08 10.71
N ILE A 46 9.15 13.35 11.29
CA ILE A 46 9.22 13.17 12.75
C ILE A 46 9.54 14.50 13.45
N GLU A 47 10.49 15.26 12.93
CA GLU A 47 10.88 16.55 13.50
C GLU A 47 9.72 17.56 13.45
N GLY A 48 9.02 17.63 12.31
CA GLY A 48 7.92 18.59 12.14
C GLY A 48 6.70 18.33 13.03
N ARG A 49 6.46 17.09 13.48
CA ARG A 49 5.35 16.75 14.37
C ARG A 49 5.66 16.87 15.87
N GLN A 50 6.90 17.21 16.23
CA GLN A 50 7.30 17.29 17.65
C GLN A 50 6.49 18.35 18.44
N GLU A 51 6.18 19.47 17.82
CA GLU A 51 5.40 20.53 18.44
C GLU A 51 3.90 20.24 18.36
N LYS A 52 3.42 19.71 17.24
CA LYS A 52 2.01 19.47 16.99
C LYS A 52 1.81 18.38 15.95
N LYS A 53 0.84 17.48 16.21
CA LYS A 53 0.39 16.48 15.20
C LYS A 53 -0.20 17.18 13.97
N TYR A 54 0.06 16.61 12.81
CA TYR A 54 -0.53 17.07 11.55
C TYR A 54 -2.03 16.74 11.52
N LYS A 55 -2.84 17.70 11.12
CA LYS A 55 -4.29 17.51 10.91
C LYS A 55 -4.65 17.19 9.46
N SER A 56 -3.77 17.57 8.53
CA SER A 56 -3.98 17.38 7.10
C SER A 56 -2.64 17.28 6.37
N ILE A 57 -2.69 16.90 5.10
CA ILE A 57 -1.53 16.94 4.21
C ILE A 57 -0.96 18.36 4.07
N PHE A 58 -1.80 19.39 4.21
CA PHE A 58 -1.36 20.78 4.15
C PHE A 58 -0.56 21.19 5.39
N ASP A 59 -0.97 20.76 6.58
CA ASP A 59 -0.18 21.00 7.80
C ASP A 59 1.20 20.34 7.66
N LEU A 60 1.23 19.12 7.12
CA LEU A 60 2.47 18.39 6.87
C LEU A 60 3.36 19.16 5.90
N THR A 61 2.86 19.53 4.71
CA THR A 61 3.66 20.19 3.68
C THR A 61 4.10 21.61 4.04
N LYS A 62 3.35 22.32 4.89
CA LYS A 62 3.75 23.62 5.44
C LYS A 62 4.93 23.53 6.40
N THR A 63 5.14 22.37 7.03
CA THR A 63 6.04 22.22 8.19
C THR A 63 7.36 21.54 7.83
N ILE A 64 7.34 20.51 6.96
CA ILE A 64 8.49 19.66 6.69
C ILE A 64 9.39 20.21 5.58
N ASP A 65 10.65 19.76 5.54
CA ASP A 65 11.53 20.02 4.40
C ASP A 65 11.13 19.20 3.17
N LEU A 66 10.51 19.87 2.21
CA LEU A 66 10.01 19.27 0.96
C LEU A 66 11.12 18.84 -0.01
N ARG A 67 12.38 19.23 0.22
CA ARG A 67 13.53 18.73 -0.55
C ARG A 67 13.88 17.31 -0.13
N SER A 68 13.74 17.01 1.14
CA SER A 68 13.99 15.68 1.71
C SER A 68 12.80 14.72 1.54
N ALA A 69 11.58 15.25 1.50
CA ALA A 69 10.33 14.49 1.33
C ALA A 69 9.69 14.80 -0.03
N ASN A 70 10.14 14.09 -1.06
CA ASN A 70 9.70 14.30 -2.44
C ASN A 70 8.34 13.62 -2.75
N LYS A 71 7.78 13.90 -3.95
CA LYS A 71 6.52 13.30 -4.43
C LYS A 71 6.49 11.78 -4.27
N LYS A 72 7.56 11.07 -4.65
CA LYS A 72 7.62 9.60 -4.57
C LYS A 72 7.43 9.10 -3.14
N ALA A 73 8.00 9.79 -2.16
CA ALA A 73 7.80 9.44 -0.75
C ALA A 73 6.35 9.64 -0.31
N PHE A 74 5.71 10.72 -0.75
CA PHE A 74 4.29 10.97 -0.48
C PHE A 74 3.39 9.92 -1.14
N ASP A 75 3.58 9.63 -2.44
CA ASP A 75 2.81 8.61 -3.15
C ASP A 75 2.92 7.25 -2.45
N SER A 76 4.15 6.87 -2.03
CA SER A 76 4.38 5.63 -1.30
C SER A 76 3.70 5.61 0.08
N LEU A 77 3.66 6.75 0.78
CA LEU A 77 2.93 6.87 2.05
C LEU A 77 1.42 6.81 1.83
N VAL A 78 0.87 7.36 0.74
CA VAL A 78 -0.54 7.20 0.37
C VAL A 78 -0.88 5.73 0.19
N TYR A 79 -0.12 5.01 -0.64
CA TYR A 79 -0.34 3.57 -0.87
C TYR A 79 -0.25 2.76 0.43
N ALA A 80 0.70 3.10 1.30
CA ALA A 80 0.90 2.43 2.58
C ALA A 80 -0.16 2.79 3.66
N GLY A 81 -1.01 3.79 3.42
CA GLY A 81 -1.96 4.30 4.41
C GLY A 81 -1.37 5.26 5.43
N GLY A 82 -0.22 5.87 5.10
CA GLY A 82 0.48 6.80 6.00
C GLY A 82 -0.30 8.07 6.37
N PHE A 83 -1.35 8.39 5.61
CA PHE A 83 -2.22 9.55 5.81
C PHE A 83 -3.64 9.20 6.26
N ASP A 84 -3.93 7.93 6.58
CA ASP A 84 -5.27 7.48 6.97
C ASP A 84 -5.80 8.13 8.26
N SER A 85 -4.91 8.70 9.06
CA SER A 85 -5.29 9.50 10.24
C SER A 85 -5.81 10.91 9.91
N PHE A 86 -5.74 11.33 8.64
CA PHE A 86 -6.31 12.60 8.20
C PHE A 86 -7.78 12.40 7.80
N GLU A 87 -8.67 13.14 8.45
CA GLU A 87 -10.10 13.03 8.19
C GLU A 87 -10.53 13.64 6.85
N GLY A 88 -11.55 13.05 6.23
CA GLY A 88 -12.23 13.61 5.07
C GLY A 88 -11.55 13.38 3.71
N VAL A 89 -10.44 12.63 3.65
CA VAL A 89 -9.73 12.31 2.39
C VAL A 89 -9.40 10.82 2.35
N ASN A 90 -9.85 10.11 1.32
CA ASN A 90 -9.49 8.72 1.08
C ASN A 90 -8.18 8.61 0.26
N ARG A 91 -7.55 7.44 0.25
CA ARG A 91 -6.26 7.23 -0.42
C ARG A 91 -6.31 7.52 -1.92
N ALA A 92 -7.40 7.14 -2.62
CA ALA A 92 -7.55 7.37 -4.05
C ALA A 92 -7.55 8.86 -4.40
N GLN A 93 -8.17 9.69 -3.56
CA GLN A 93 -8.24 11.14 -3.76
C GLN A 93 -6.87 11.81 -3.76
N TYR A 94 -5.91 11.31 -2.97
CA TYR A 94 -4.55 11.86 -2.97
C TYR A 94 -3.85 11.75 -4.32
N LEU A 95 -4.13 10.70 -5.08
CA LEU A 95 -3.50 10.43 -6.38
C LEU A 95 -4.36 10.83 -7.57
N GLN A 96 -5.59 11.28 -7.31
CA GLN A 96 -6.50 11.79 -8.34
C GLN A 96 -6.10 13.21 -8.75
N ASP A 97 -6.27 13.52 -10.03
CA ASP A 97 -6.24 14.89 -10.54
C ASP A 97 -7.66 15.46 -10.74
N ASN A 98 -7.77 16.77 -10.93
CA ASN A 98 -9.02 17.45 -11.27
C ASN A 98 -9.15 17.71 -12.78
N GLY A 99 -8.50 16.92 -13.64
CA GLY A 99 -8.48 17.09 -15.10
C GLY A 99 -7.36 17.99 -15.60
N ASP A 100 -6.47 18.46 -14.72
CA ASP A 100 -5.30 19.28 -15.06
C ASP A 100 -3.99 18.46 -15.12
N GLY A 101 -4.07 17.15 -14.95
CA GLY A 101 -2.93 16.24 -14.97
C GLY A 101 -2.01 16.35 -13.74
N ILE A 102 -2.45 17.08 -12.70
CA ILE A 102 -1.68 17.29 -11.46
C ILE A 102 -2.42 16.64 -10.30
N THR A 103 -1.79 15.64 -9.65
CA THR A 103 -2.42 14.93 -8.53
C THR A 103 -2.62 15.84 -7.31
N PHE A 104 -3.55 15.47 -6.43
CA PHE A 104 -3.79 16.24 -5.21
C PHE A 104 -2.55 16.30 -4.30
N VAL A 105 -1.75 15.23 -4.22
CA VAL A 105 -0.43 15.24 -3.56
C VAL A 105 0.48 16.32 -4.14
N GLU A 106 0.57 16.43 -5.47
CA GLU A 106 1.42 17.45 -6.11
C GLU A 106 0.92 18.87 -5.85
N LYS A 107 -0.40 19.06 -5.81
CA LYS A 107 -1.01 20.34 -5.43
C LYS A 107 -0.67 20.71 -3.99
N ALA A 108 -0.75 19.73 -3.06
CA ALA A 108 -0.38 19.93 -1.67
C ALA A 108 1.11 20.26 -1.50
N LEU A 109 1.99 19.58 -2.24
CA LEU A 109 3.43 19.89 -2.23
C LEU A 109 3.74 21.29 -2.76
N LYS A 110 3.12 21.68 -3.89
CA LYS A 110 3.27 23.05 -4.46
C LYS A 110 2.74 24.12 -3.49
N PHE A 111 1.60 23.85 -2.87
CA PHE A 111 1.02 24.73 -1.86
C PHE A 111 1.95 24.92 -0.66
N GLY A 112 2.48 23.81 -0.11
CA GLY A 112 3.42 23.85 1.01
C GLY A 112 4.70 24.63 0.67
N ALA A 113 5.29 24.37 -0.51
CA ALA A 113 6.48 25.09 -0.98
C ALA A 113 6.23 26.61 -1.07
N LYS A 114 5.12 27.01 -1.69
CA LYS A 114 4.75 28.42 -1.80
C LYS A 114 4.48 29.07 -0.44
N PHE A 115 3.86 28.35 0.47
CA PHE A 115 3.63 28.81 1.85
C PHE A 115 4.96 29.06 2.58
N GLN A 116 5.91 28.11 2.50
CA GLN A 116 7.24 28.26 3.11
C GLN A 116 8.05 29.39 2.51
N GLU A 117 7.99 29.58 1.18
CA GLU A 117 8.63 30.67 0.48
C GLU A 117 8.10 32.03 0.95
N ASN A 118 6.77 32.19 1.01
CA ASN A 118 6.14 33.41 1.48
C ASN A 118 6.51 33.70 2.94
N LYS A 119 6.51 32.70 3.82
CA LYS A 119 6.91 32.85 5.21
C LYS A 119 8.36 33.34 5.36
N ASN A 120 9.27 32.79 4.55
CA ASN A 120 10.67 33.19 4.56
C ASN A 120 10.85 34.62 4.02
N SER A 121 10.11 34.97 2.97
CA SER A 121 10.14 36.31 2.38
C SER A 121 9.55 37.37 3.33
N ALA A 122 8.47 37.05 4.04
CA ALA A 122 7.88 37.93 5.04
C ALA A 122 8.80 38.17 6.24
N GLN A 123 9.64 37.20 6.62
CA GLN A 123 10.68 37.38 7.66
C GLN A 123 11.78 38.35 7.24
N VAL A 124 12.04 38.45 5.93
CA VAL A 124 13.02 39.40 5.39
C VAL A 124 12.44 40.80 5.23
N SER A 125 11.13 40.92 5.01
CA SER A 125 10.42 42.18 4.79
C SER A 125 9.68 42.67 6.06
N LEU A 126 10.43 42.93 7.13
CA LEU A 126 9.89 43.49 8.40
C LEU A 126 9.39 44.94 8.29
N PHE A 127 9.32 45.54 7.09
CA PHE A 127 9.05 46.97 6.91
C PHE A 127 7.95 47.34 5.91
N GLU A 128 7.25 46.37 5.31
CA GLU A 128 6.12 46.74 4.44
C GLU A 128 4.86 45.95 4.85
N ASN A 129 3.76 46.68 5.02
CA ASN A 129 2.42 46.16 5.20
C ASN A 129 2.06 45.24 4.03
N SER A 130 2.44 43.99 4.09
CA SER A 130 1.97 43.00 3.13
C SER A 130 0.66 42.43 3.68
N ASP A 131 -0.42 42.72 2.98
CA ASP A 131 -1.66 41.93 3.08
C ASP A 131 -1.24 40.46 3.08
N GLU A 132 -1.57 39.74 4.15
CA GLU A 132 -1.41 38.29 4.21
C GLU A 132 -2.15 37.72 3.00
N ILE A 133 -1.44 37.38 1.93
CA ILE A 133 -2.01 36.63 0.82
C ILE A 133 -2.42 35.29 1.42
N GLN A 134 -3.68 35.17 1.82
CA GLN A 134 -4.25 33.91 2.27
C GLN A 134 -4.20 32.94 1.11
N LEU A 135 -3.17 32.09 1.09
CA LEU A 135 -3.07 31.00 0.16
C LEU A 135 -4.24 30.04 0.42
N GLN A 136 -5.17 29.98 -0.52
CA GLN A 136 -6.28 29.03 -0.43
C GLN A 136 -5.77 27.60 -0.62
N GLU A 137 -6.14 26.72 0.30
CA GLU A 137 -5.81 25.30 0.21
C GLU A 137 -6.50 24.67 -1.01
N PRO A 138 -5.79 23.85 -1.81
CA PRO A 138 -6.39 23.12 -2.92
C PRO A 138 -7.57 22.26 -2.48
N GLN A 139 -8.63 22.24 -3.29
CA GLN A 139 -9.79 21.41 -3.02
C GLN A 139 -9.49 19.93 -3.24
N VAL A 140 -10.01 19.08 -2.36
CA VAL A 140 -9.93 17.61 -2.49
C VAL A 140 -10.73 17.19 -3.74
N PRO A 141 -10.13 16.43 -4.67
CA PRO A 141 -10.83 15.97 -5.85
C PRO A 141 -11.94 14.97 -5.50
N PRO A 142 -13.08 14.99 -6.21
CA PRO A 142 -14.08 13.95 -6.08
C PRO A 142 -13.53 12.65 -6.67
N CYS A 143 -13.42 11.62 -5.83
CA CYS A 143 -12.99 10.30 -6.25
C CYS A 143 -13.53 9.25 -5.28
N GLU A 144 -14.09 8.17 -5.83
CA GLU A 144 -14.51 7.03 -5.03
C GLU A 144 -13.28 6.33 -4.41
N PRO A 145 -13.41 5.80 -3.20
CA PRO A 145 -12.36 4.97 -2.60
C PRO A 145 -12.02 3.75 -3.48
N TRP A 146 -10.77 3.34 -3.46
CA TRP A 146 -10.41 2.09 -4.11
C TRP A 146 -11.19 0.91 -3.51
N PRO A 147 -11.54 -0.10 -4.33
CA PRO A 147 -11.99 -1.39 -3.80
C PRO A 147 -10.98 -1.97 -2.81
N THR A 148 -11.46 -2.62 -1.76
CA THR A 148 -10.60 -3.16 -0.68
C THR A 148 -9.45 -4.01 -1.21
N LEU A 149 -9.70 -4.85 -2.21
CA LEU A 149 -8.68 -5.72 -2.80
C LEU A 149 -7.57 -4.91 -3.50
N GLU A 150 -7.94 -3.86 -4.22
CA GLU A 150 -6.98 -2.96 -4.88
C GLU A 150 -6.14 -2.19 -3.85
N GLU A 151 -6.80 -1.65 -2.81
CA GLU A 151 -6.10 -0.95 -1.72
C GLU A 151 -5.08 -1.86 -1.02
N LEU A 152 -5.45 -3.12 -0.72
CA LEU A 152 -4.55 -4.10 -0.11
C LEU A 152 -3.38 -4.44 -1.02
N LYS A 153 -3.61 -4.57 -2.34
CA LYS A 153 -2.57 -4.83 -3.33
C LYS A 153 -1.57 -3.67 -3.41
N LEU A 154 -2.06 -2.45 -3.57
CA LEU A 154 -1.24 -1.24 -3.63
C LEU A 154 -0.42 -1.03 -2.35
N ALA A 155 -1.03 -1.27 -1.19
CA ALA A 155 -0.32 -1.23 0.08
C ALA A 155 0.79 -2.29 0.15
N LYS A 156 0.52 -3.53 -0.26
CA LYS A 156 1.52 -4.62 -0.29
C LYS A 156 2.71 -4.30 -1.19
N GLU A 157 2.51 -3.64 -2.33
CA GLU A 157 3.59 -3.28 -3.26
C GLU A 157 4.67 -2.39 -2.61
N VAL A 158 4.26 -1.51 -1.70
CA VAL A 158 5.17 -0.58 -1.02
C VAL A 158 5.59 -1.03 0.38
N VAL A 159 4.77 -1.86 1.04
CA VAL A 159 5.02 -2.36 2.41
C VAL A 159 5.65 -3.76 2.40
N GLY A 160 5.38 -4.55 1.36
CA GLY A 160 5.87 -5.93 1.20
C GLY A 160 5.00 -7.01 1.84
N ILE A 161 4.06 -6.64 2.71
CA ILE A 161 3.14 -7.56 3.40
C ILE A 161 1.74 -6.96 3.51
N TYR A 162 0.73 -7.80 3.71
CA TYR A 162 -0.61 -7.35 4.06
C TYR A 162 -0.70 -6.99 5.56
N ILE A 163 -1.00 -5.73 5.87
CA ILE A 163 -1.12 -5.23 7.26
C ILE A 163 -2.58 -5.07 7.66
N SER A 164 -3.34 -4.27 6.92
CA SER A 164 -4.72 -3.86 7.25
C SER A 164 -5.77 -4.96 7.06
N GLY A 165 -5.45 -6.00 6.28
CA GLY A 165 -6.33 -7.13 5.98
C GLY A 165 -5.63 -8.11 5.05
N HIS A 166 -6.29 -9.21 4.73
CA HIS A 166 -5.81 -10.16 3.72
C HIS A 166 -6.90 -10.35 2.66
N PRO A 167 -6.54 -10.44 1.36
CA PRO A 167 -7.53 -10.65 0.29
C PRO A 167 -8.45 -11.86 0.50
N LEU A 168 -7.98 -12.84 1.26
CA LEU A 168 -8.74 -14.05 1.60
C LEU A 168 -9.69 -13.87 2.80
N ASP A 169 -9.74 -12.71 3.43
CA ASP A 169 -10.58 -12.50 4.62
C ASP A 169 -12.07 -12.67 4.29
N ASP A 170 -12.49 -12.34 3.07
CA ASP A 170 -13.86 -12.58 2.57
C ASP A 170 -14.15 -14.06 2.26
N PHE A 171 -13.11 -14.90 2.15
CA PHE A 171 -13.19 -16.30 1.79
C PHE A 171 -12.91 -17.26 2.96
N GLN A 172 -12.98 -16.80 4.20
CA GLN A 172 -12.67 -17.60 5.39
C GLN A 172 -13.54 -18.85 5.50
N THR A 173 -14.86 -18.74 5.19
CA THR A 173 -15.78 -19.88 5.24
C THR A 173 -15.44 -20.96 4.22
N PRO A 174 -15.27 -20.65 2.92
CA PRO A 174 -14.77 -21.62 1.95
C PRO A 174 -13.44 -22.25 2.35
N LEU A 175 -12.47 -21.44 2.78
CA LEU A 175 -11.14 -21.92 3.18
C LEU A 175 -11.22 -22.94 4.33
N LYS A 176 -12.07 -22.70 5.32
CA LYS A 176 -12.22 -23.59 6.47
C LYS A 176 -12.90 -24.93 6.14
N HIS A 177 -13.85 -24.94 5.20
CA HIS A 177 -14.70 -26.10 4.97
C HIS A 177 -14.31 -26.94 3.75
N PHE A 178 -13.68 -26.35 2.74
CA PHE A 178 -13.38 -27.04 1.49
C PHE A 178 -11.91 -27.41 1.34
N PHE A 179 -11.00 -26.75 2.07
CA PHE A 179 -9.56 -27.01 1.99
C PHE A 179 -9.10 -27.95 3.11
N ASN A 180 -8.12 -28.77 2.80
CA ASN A 180 -7.54 -29.70 3.78
C ASN A 180 -6.06 -29.43 4.08
N ALA A 181 -5.43 -28.52 3.33
CA ALA A 181 -4.03 -28.17 3.52
C ALA A 181 -3.76 -26.70 3.16
N PRO A 182 -2.89 -26.00 3.89
CA PRO A 182 -2.35 -24.70 3.50
C PRO A 182 -1.27 -24.86 2.43
N LEU A 183 -0.96 -23.79 1.69
CA LEU A 183 0.09 -23.80 0.65
C LEU A 183 1.49 -24.09 1.20
N GLU A 184 1.76 -23.75 2.46
CA GLU A 184 3.04 -24.05 3.13
C GLU A 184 3.46 -25.52 3.03
N VAL A 185 2.51 -26.45 2.95
CA VAL A 185 2.81 -27.90 2.85
C VAL A 185 3.50 -28.27 1.54
N LEU A 186 3.35 -27.47 0.49
CA LEU A 186 3.98 -27.69 -0.83
C LEU A 186 5.50 -27.50 -0.82
N LYS A 187 6.07 -26.99 0.27
CA LYS A 187 7.54 -26.91 0.46
C LYS A 187 8.20 -28.27 0.61
N ASP A 188 7.47 -29.25 1.13
CA ASP A 188 7.96 -30.62 1.31
C ASP A 188 7.05 -31.62 0.60
N LEU A 189 7.25 -31.76 -0.69
CA LEU A 189 6.46 -32.66 -1.55
C LEU A 189 6.60 -34.15 -1.15
N ASN A 190 7.67 -34.54 -0.47
CA ASN A 190 7.86 -35.94 -0.06
C ASN A 190 6.82 -36.41 0.96
N GLN A 191 6.35 -35.49 1.80
CA GLN A 191 5.29 -35.78 2.78
C GLN A 191 3.90 -35.87 2.16
N LEU A 192 3.75 -35.51 0.90
CA LEU A 192 2.47 -35.39 0.19
C LEU A 192 2.19 -36.59 -0.75
N LEU A 193 3.10 -37.54 -0.84
CA LEU A 193 2.94 -38.71 -1.67
C LEU A 193 1.63 -39.44 -1.35
N ASN A 194 0.83 -39.73 -2.38
CA ASN A 194 -0.46 -40.41 -2.29
C ASN A 194 -1.52 -39.70 -1.43
N LYS A 195 -1.36 -38.41 -1.15
CA LYS A 195 -2.38 -37.60 -0.46
C LYS A 195 -3.16 -36.77 -1.47
N GLU A 196 -4.47 -36.77 -1.35
CA GLU A 196 -5.32 -35.83 -2.04
C GLU A 196 -5.28 -34.48 -1.33
N LEU A 197 -4.84 -33.46 -2.06
CA LEU A 197 -4.80 -32.10 -1.56
C LEU A 197 -5.97 -31.29 -2.12
N ARG A 198 -6.59 -30.53 -1.23
CA ARG A 198 -7.57 -29.51 -1.55
C ARG A 198 -7.05 -28.19 -1.03
N ILE A 199 -6.47 -27.44 -1.93
CA ILE A 199 -5.78 -26.19 -1.66
C ILE A 199 -6.39 -25.07 -2.46
N GLY A 200 -6.08 -23.85 -2.11
CA GLY A 200 -6.47 -22.69 -2.89
C GLY A 200 -6.06 -21.39 -2.23
N GLY A 201 -6.31 -20.34 -2.95
CA GLY A 201 -5.91 -19.01 -2.57
C GLY A 201 -6.27 -18.00 -3.64
N ILE A 202 -5.62 -16.87 -3.61
CA ILE A 202 -5.72 -15.83 -4.62
C ILE A 202 -4.60 -15.99 -5.63
N ILE A 203 -4.96 -15.92 -6.91
CA ILE A 203 -3.98 -15.86 -7.99
C ILE A 203 -3.28 -14.50 -7.95
N GLY A 204 -1.95 -14.54 -7.84
CA GLY A 204 -1.08 -13.37 -7.96
C GLY A 204 -0.69 -13.11 -9.41
N GLU A 205 0.61 -13.25 -9.71
CA GLU A 205 1.12 -13.06 -11.07
C GLU A 205 0.69 -14.20 -11.99
N VAL A 206 0.32 -13.88 -13.23
CA VAL A 206 -0.05 -14.85 -14.26
C VAL A 206 0.70 -14.51 -15.54
N GLU A 207 1.39 -15.50 -16.11
CA GLU A 207 2.01 -15.39 -17.41
C GLU A 207 1.50 -16.48 -18.36
N HIS A 208 0.84 -16.05 -19.44
CA HIS A 208 0.46 -16.94 -20.53
C HIS A 208 1.55 -16.93 -21.61
N ARG A 209 2.02 -18.10 -21.99
CA ARG A 209 3.11 -18.27 -22.97
C ARG A 209 2.76 -19.33 -24.02
N ILE A 210 3.47 -19.25 -25.16
CA ILE A 210 3.40 -20.26 -26.23
C ILE A 210 4.77 -20.92 -26.31
N SER A 211 4.79 -22.25 -26.25
CA SER A 211 6.02 -23.04 -26.41
C SER A 211 6.52 -23.01 -27.83
N LYS A 212 7.77 -23.43 -28.08
CA LYS A 212 8.35 -23.56 -29.44
C LYS A 212 7.53 -24.46 -30.37
N ASN A 213 6.76 -25.39 -29.83
CA ASN A 213 5.90 -26.31 -30.58
C ASN A 213 4.46 -25.77 -30.75
N GLY A 214 4.23 -24.48 -30.54
CA GLY A 214 2.93 -23.83 -30.72
C GLY A 214 1.88 -24.16 -29.63
N LYS A 215 2.26 -24.91 -28.56
CA LYS A 215 1.33 -25.25 -27.47
C LYS A 215 1.34 -24.17 -26.39
N GLY A 216 0.15 -23.73 -26.01
CA GLY A 216 -0.03 -22.77 -24.91
C GLY A 216 0.25 -23.40 -23.55
N TRP A 217 0.76 -22.61 -22.61
CA TRP A 217 0.95 -22.95 -21.22
C TRP A 217 0.90 -21.69 -20.36
N ALA A 218 0.71 -21.83 -19.06
CA ALA A 218 0.77 -20.71 -18.14
C ALA A 218 1.59 -21.05 -16.89
N SER A 219 2.27 -20.03 -16.38
CA SER A 219 2.85 -19.97 -15.04
C SER A 219 2.01 -18.99 -14.22
N PHE A 220 1.64 -19.36 -13.01
CA PHE A 220 0.86 -18.51 -12.13
C PHE A 220 1.21 -18.78 -10.66
N SER A 221 1.20 -17.74 -9.86
CA SER A 221 1.34 -17.87 -8.41
C SER A 221 -0.02 -17.95 -7.73
N VAL A 222 -0.11 -18.76 -6.68
CA VAL A 222 -1.26 -18.76 -5.77
C VAL A 222 -0.77 -18.46 -4.38
N GLU A 223 -1.44 -17.56 -3.68
CA GLU A 223 -1.09 -17.12 -2.33
C GLU A 223 -2.23 -17.42 -1.37
N ASP A 224 -1.90 -17.96 -0.19
CA ASP A 224 -2.81 -18.10 0.94
C ASP A 224 -2.29 -17.33 2.17
N TYR A 225 -2.88 -17.57 3.36
CA TYR A 225 -2.41 -16.94 4.61
C TYR A 225 -1.03 -17.38 5.05
N THR A 226 -0.51 -18.49 4.49
CA THR A 226 0.72 -19.15 4.97
C THR A 226 1.89 -18.93 4.03
N ASP A 227 1.65 -18.98 2.71
CA ASP A 227 2.70 -18.91 1.71
C ASP A 227 2.17 -18.58 0.31
N SER A 228 3.10 -18.45 -0.65
CA SER A 228 2.82 -18.35 -2.07
C SER A 228 3.56 -19.48 -2.81
N TYR A 229 2.90 -20.11 -3.78
CA TYR A 229 3.47 -21.19 -4.57
C TYR A 229 3.23 -20.96 -6.06
N GLU A 230 4.27 -21.18 -6.90
CA GLU A 230 4.19 -21.06 -8.36
C GLU A 230 3.76 -22.38 -8.98
N PHE A 231 2.68 -22.34 -9.73
CA PHE A 231 2.14 -23.45 -10.49
C PHE A 231 2.39 -23.26 -11.98
N ARG A 232 2.48 -24.37 -12.70
CA ARG A 232 2.58 -24.38 -14.17
C ARG A 232 1.63 -25.40 -14.74
N ILE A 233 0.85 -24.99 -15.74
CA ILE A 233 -0.06 -25.88 -16.47
C ILE A 233 0.23 -25.84 -17.96
N PHE A 234 0.06 -26.99 -18.60
CA PHE A 234 0.47 -27.22 -19.98
C PHE A 234 -0.62 -27.92 -20.79
N GLY A 235 -0.60 -27.78 -22.10
CA GLY A 235 -1.37 -28.58 -23.05
C GLY A 235 -2.88 -28.52 -22.82
N GLU A 236 -3.51 -29.68 -22.64
CA GLU A 236 -4.97 -29.78 -22.49
C GLU A 236 -5.47 -29.14 -21.20
N GLU A 237 -4.74 -29.29 -20.10
CA GLU A 237 -5.08 -28.62 -18.83
C GLU A 237 -5.06 -27.10 -18.98
N TYR A 238 -4.05 -26.56 -19.66
CA TYR A 238 -4.01 -25.14 -19.95
C TYR A 238 -5.25 -24.69 -20.74
N LEU A 239 -5.63 -25.41 -21.79
CA LEU A 239 -6.81 -25.06 -22.60
C LEU A 239 -8.10 -25.09 -21.77
N LYS A 240 -8.20 -26.07 -20.87
CA LYS A 240 -9.37 -26.26 -20.00
C LYS A 240 -9.49 -25.17 -18.92
N PHE A 241 -8.39 -24.75 -18.33
CA PHE A 241 -8.40 -23.90 -17.13
C PHE A 241 -7.90 -22.46 -17.35
N LYS A 242 -7.34 -22.12 -18.52
CA LYS A 242 -6.77 -20.79 -18.80
C LYS A 242 -7.71 -19.62 -18.49
N HIS A 243 -9.01 -19.82 -18.62
CA HIS A 243 -10.01 -18.76 -18.38
C HIS A 243 -10.27 -18.47 -16.90
N PHE A 244 -9.74 -19.28 -15.99
CA PHE A 244 -9.72 -18.99 -14.55
C PHE A 244 -8.42 -18.32 -14.10
N LEU A 245 -7.39 -18.33 -14.95
CA LEU A 245 -6.06 -17.82 -14.61
C LEU A 245 -5.97 -16.33 -14.94
N PHE A 246 -6.40 -15.52 -14.01
CA PHE A 246 -6.21 -14.07 -14.04
C PHE A 246 -5.94 -13.56 -12.63
N GLU A 247 -5.19 -12.49 -12.54
CA GLU A 247 -4.78 -11.91 -11.26
C GLU A 247 -5.99 -11.57 -10.38
N ASN A 248 -5.81 -11.78 -9.09
CA ASN A 248 -6.80 -11.54 -8.04
C ASN A 248 -8.03 -12.47 -8.08
N ASN A 249 -8.02 -13.50 -8.91
CA ASN A 249 -9.06 -14.52 -8.88
C ASN A 249 -8.85 -15.48 -7.69
N PHE A 250 -9.92 -15.79 -6.97
CA PHE A 250 -9.89 -16.83 -5.94
C PHE A 250 -10.09 -18.20 -6.59
N VAL A 251 -9.19 -19.13 -6.31
CA VAL A 251 -9.23 -20.48 -6.89
C VAL A 251 -9.22 -21.57 -5.84
N TYR A 252 -9.95 -22.64 -6.17
CA TYR A 252 -9.90 -23.92 -5.49
C TYR A 252 -9.26 -24.94 -6.41
N MET A 253 -8.28 -25.67 -5.92
CA MET A 253 -7.55 -26.71 -6.65
C MET A 253 -7.58 -28.04 -5.88
N ARG A 254 -7.79 -29.13 -6.62
CA ARG A 254 -7.82 -30.48 -6.11
C ARG A 254 -6.91 -31.39 -6.93
#